data_b7502d1515a76656b3c81c8ef06d9104
#
_entry.id   b7502d1515a76656b3c81c8ef06d9104
#
_cell.length_a   1.000
_cell.length_b   1.000
_cell.length_c   1.000
_cell.angle_alpha   90.00
_cell.angle_beta   90.00
_cell.angle_gamma   90.00
#
_symmetry.space_group_name_H-M   'P 1'
#
loop_
_entity.id
_entity.type
_entity.pdbx_description
1 polymer ?
#
loop_
_entity_poly.entity_id
_entity_poly.type
_entity_poly.pdbx_seq_one_letter_code
_entity_poly.pdbx_strand_id
1 'polypeptide(L)'
;MDEQPRPETIDEVLPGTRRLFTDEWASVSGDSGLEKHGDIILVPPPTKSPNDPLNWSLTRKIWHSFLVCYIVALTAATSNTAGAAGVGVNEQYGISYDVFNTGAGVLFIAIGYWTLLSSPATHLYGRRILYLVGTVWGLIGNIWFGHLKNVNDTIWSQLFVGASESVAEAVVQLSLLDIWFEHQNGTSLGLYTLATTVGTYVGPLIGGHLAENIGWRWIGHVGAIASGFTLLLFYFGLEETAFERNRYLDLQQNDERDAEANSAKPDGIPVPPPAHQGGDLVTKTSREKSEEPADVEAGVVDITESSRRSETERNRLSVSYSQRKTYWQRIALITPASNLQGMGVRQYLSRLWHTMRIFTFPAVWFAGLQWGLQNIALSFYLTVEEDYWIGPPWNYSDAAVGNMNIPCLIGSIIGCFYGGYCSDKFILWMAKRNKGIMEAEFRLYLMVLCVVIFPLGMWLFGIGSAKGWDWPVPYVALGFIGFGYGCAGDLSITYLADSYPDMVLEGMVGVAVINNSIATIFTFVCSYWIDTGLQDCFIELGVLSFVILMLSLPMAVWGKQSRRWTLGRYITFLRIRDGMDG
;
A
#
# COMPACT_ATOMS: atom_id res chain seq x y z
N MET A 1 14.00 -7.34 -47.03
CA MET A 1 14.49 -6.14 -46.30
C MET A 1 13.92 -6.31 -44.90
N ASP A 2 14.72 -6.93 -44.04
CA ASP A 2 14.35 -7.17 -42.65
C ASP A 2 14.36 -5.84 -41.91
N GLU A 3 13.18 -5.35 -41.52
CA GLU A 3 13.09 -4.24 -40.57
C GLU A 3 13.58 -4.75 -39.22
N GLN A 4 14.83 -4.41 -38.89
CA GLN A 4 15.29 -4.56 -37.50
C GLN A 4 14.36 -3.76 -36.59
N PRO A 5 13.91 -4.34 -35.47
CA PRO A 5 13.10 -3.61 -34.49
C PRO A 5 13.87 -2.34 -34.12
N ARG A 6 13.19 -1.18 -34.18
CA ARG A 6 13.78 0.10 -33.73
C ARG A 6 14.24 -0.09 -32.29
N PRO A 7 15.46 0.34 -31.93
CA PRO A 7 15.89 0.28 -30.55
C PRO A 7 14.90 1.07 -29.69
N GLU A 8 14.27 0.40 -28.73
CA GLU A 8 13.46 1.04 -27.68
C GLU A 8 14.29 2.17 -27.10
N THR A 9 13.76 3.39 -27.15
CA THR A 9 14.48 4.52 -26.55
C THR A 9 14.50 4.28 -25.05
N ILE A 10 15.58 4.65 -24.35
CA ILE A 10 15.74 4.51 -22.90
C ILE A 10 14.52 5.07 -22.15
N ASP A 11 13.80 6.03 -22.74
CA ASP A 11 12.59 6.64 -22.19
C ASP A 11 11.36 5.71 -22.22
N GLU A 12 11.30 4.70 -23.10
CA GLU A 12 10.21 3.72 -23.17
C GLU A 12 10.38 2.60 -22.13
N VAL A 13 11.58 2.38 -21.61
CA VAL A 13 11.92 1.38 -20.58
C VAL A 13 11.89 2.00 -19.16
N LEU A 14 11.76 3.33 -19.05
CA LEU A 14 11.82 4.01 -17.76
C LEU A 14 10.55 3.73 -16.92
N PRO A 15 10.65 3.19 -15.69
CA PRO A 15 9.50 2.96 -14.83
C PRO A 15 8.73 4.27 -14.60
N GLY A 16 7.40 4.22 -14.63
CA GLY A 16 6.55 5.41 -14.49
C GLY A 16 6.43 6.28 -15.75
N THR A 17 6.98 5.85 -16.89
CA THR A 17 6.74 6.45 -18.22
C THR A 17 6.07 5.39 -19.09
N ARG A 18 4.82 5.61 -19.49
CA ARG A 18 4.03 4.59 -20.17
C ARG A 18 3.17 5.18 -21.28
N ARG A 19 3.00 4.41 -22.36
CA ARG A 19 2.09 4.77 -23.43
C ARG A 19 0.67 4.34 -23.06
N LEU A 20 -0.25 5.30 -22.93
CA LEU A 20 -1.67 5.06 -22.64
C LEU A 20 -2.56 5.10 -23.88
N PHE A 21 -2.15 5.83 -24.93
CA PHE A 21 -2.90 5.96 -26.18
C PHE A 21 -2.05 5.49 -27.34
N THR A 22 -2.65 4.73 -28.26
CA THR A 22 -2.02 4.35 -29.53
C THR A 22 -2.21 5.47 -30.54
N ASP A 23 -1.13 5.87 -31.23
CA ASP A 23 -1.25 6.72 -32.41
C ASP A 23 -2.07 5.97 -33.48
N GLU A 24 -2.83 6.72 -34.33
CA GLU A 24 -3.60 6.16 -35.45
C GLU A 24 -2.75 5.29 -36.40
N TRP A 25 -1.43 5.50 -36.42
CA TRP A 25 -0.46 4.73 -37.22
C TRP A 25 -0.16 3.34 -36.64
N ALA A 26 -0.28 3.11 -35.33
CA ALA A 26 -0.04 1.79 -34.71
C ALA A 26 -1.18 0.81 -35.00
N SER A 27 -2.35 1.31 -35.41
CA SER A 27 -3.47 0.47 -35.85
C SER A 27 -3.20 -0.20 -37.23
N VAL A 28 -2.22 0.28 -37.97
CA VAL A 28 -1.83 -0.25 -39.30
C VAL A 28 -0.73 -1.31 -39.19
N SER A 29 0.06 -1.32 -38.13
CA SER A 29 1.19 -2.23 -37.93
C SER A 29 0.88 -3.46 -37.05
N GLY A 30 -0.33 -4.02 -37.16
CA GLY A 30 -0.60 -5.42 -36.73
C GLY A 30 -0.30 -5.81 -35.27
N ASP A 31 -0.11 -4.85 -34.37
CA ASP A 31 0.13 -5.09 -32.94
C ASP A 31 -1.21 -5.39 -32.22
N SER A 32 -1.80 -6.55 -32.60
CA SER A 32 -3.14 -7.00 -32.21
C SER A 32 -3.19 -7.70 -30.86
N GLY A 33 -2.10 -7.67 -30.07
CA GLY A 33 -1.98 -8.39 -28.81
C GLY A 33 -2.37 -7.59 -27.55
N LEU A 34 -2.53 -6.25 -27.62
CA LEU A 34 -2.83 -5.42 -26.48
C LEU A 34 -4.33 -5.32 -26.22
N GLU A 35 -4.79 -5.75 -25.05
CA GLU A 35 -6.19 -5.58 -24.66
C GLU A 35 -6.50 -4.10 -24.39
N LYS A 36 -7.61 -3.62 -24.97
CA LYS A 36 -8.03 -2.22 -24.94
C LYS A 36 -9.44 -2.07 -24.39
N HIS A 37 -9.68 -1.00 -23.65
CA HIS A 37 -11.02 -0.54 -23.32
C HIS A 37 -11.25 0.83 -23.97
N GLY A 38 -11.92 0.86 -25.12
CA GLY A 38 -11.98 2.03 -25.99
C GLY A 38 -10.59 2.35 -26.57
N ASP A 39 -10.13 3.60 -26.40
CA ASP A 39 -8.83 4.06 -26.86
C ASP A 39 -7.69 3.85 -25.85
N ILE A 40 -7.99 3.30 -24.67
CA ILE A 40 -7.03 3.16 -23.56
C ILE A 40 -6.49 1.73 -23.54
N ILE A 41 -5.17 1.59 -23.49
CA ILE A 41 -4.48 0.31 -23.29
C ILE A 41 -4.63 -0.09 -21.82
N LEU A 42 -5.07 -1.32 -21.57
CA LEU A 42 -5.18 -1.85 -20.21
C LEU A 42 -3.80 -2.26 -19.67
N VAL A 43 -3.39 -1.64 -18.58
CA VAL A 43 -2.13 -1.93 -17.88
C VAL A 43 -2.45 -2.18 -16.41
N PRO A 44 -1.94 -3.27 -15.82
CA PRO A 44 -1.32 -4.43 -16.47
C PRO A 44 -2.33 -5.22 -17.31
N PRO A 45 -1.89 -5.97 -18.34
CA PRO A 45 -2.80 -6.77 -19.14
C PRO A 45 -3.46 -7.84 -18.27
N PRO A 46 -4.81 -7.96 -18.29
CA PRO A 46 -5.50 -9.00 -17.55
C PRO A 46 -5.15 -10.38 -18.12
N THR A 47 -4.97 -11.36 -17.25
CA THR A 47 -4.67 -12.74 -17.66
C THR A 47 -5.96 -13.47 -18.07
N LYS A 48 -5.83 -14.60 -18.79
CA LYS A 48 -6.97 -15.45 -19.14
C LYS A 48 -7.51 -16.27 -17.94
N SER A 49 -6.85 -16.16 -16.76
CA SER A 49 -7.28 -16.90 -15.57
C SER A 49 -8.55 -16.30 -14.95
N PRO A 50 -9.55 -17.13 -14.61
CA PRO A 50 -10.75 -16.67 -13.90
C PRO A 50 -10.47 -16.28 -12.44
N ASN A 51 -9.26 -16.56 -11.93
CA ASN A 51 -8.84 -16.25 -10.57
C ASN A 51 -8.07 -14.93 -10.48
N ASP A 52 -7.69 -14.31 -11.61
CA ASP A 52 -7.04 -13.00 -11.61
C ASP A 52 -8.02 -11.93 -11.08
N PRO A 53 -7.63 -11.16 -10.05
CA PRO A 53 -8.47 -10.10 -9.49
C PRO A 53 -8.88 -9.03 -10.50
N LEU A 54 -8.08 -8.78 -11.54
CA LEU A 54 -8.44 -7.85 -12.62
C LEU A 54 -9.66 -8.31 -13.43
N ASN A 55 -9.96 -9.62 -13.46
CA ASN A 55 -11.11 -10.20 -14.16
C ASN A 55 -12.37 -10.27 -13.28
N TRP A 56 -12.32 -9.79 -12.03
CA TRP A 56 -13.48 -9.81 -11.15
C TRP A 56 -14.62 -8.93 -11.71
N SER A 57 -15.85 -9.36 -11.47
CA SER A 57 -17.02 -8.52 -11.78
C SER A 57 -16.98 -7.20 -11.00
N LEU A 58 -17.53 -6.15 -11.57
CA LEU A 58 -17.55 -4.81 -10.94
C LEU A 58 -18.13 -4.86 -9.52
N THR A 59 -19.23 -5.60 -9.31
CA THR A 59 -19.85 -5.77 -7.97
C THR A 59 -18.88 -6.37 -6.97
N ARG A 60 -18.10 -7.39 -7.39
CA ARG A 60 -17.11 -8.05 -6.52
C ARG A 60 -15.94 -7.10 -6.20
N LYS A 61 -15.49 -6.31 -7.19
CA LYS A 61 -14.46 -5.28 -6.99
C LYS A 61 -14.93 -4.20 -6.02
N ILE A 62 -16.14 -3.67 -6.20
CA ILE A 62 -16.73 -2.66 -5.30
C ILE A 62 -16.87 -3.22 -3.88
N TRP A 63 -17.37 -4.46 -3.73
CA TRP A 63 -17.51 -5.10 -2.42
C TRP A 63 -16.16 -5.24 -1.71
N HIS A 64 -15.14 -5.72 -2.42
CA HIS A 64 -13.80 -5.85 -1.84
C HIS A 64 -13.22 -4.48 -1.48
N SER A 65 -13.31 -3.49 -2.38
CA SER A 65 -12.87 -2.11 -2.10
C SER A 65 -13.58 -1.52 -0.88
N PHE A 66 -14.89 -1.74 -0.75
CA PHE A 66 -15.65 -1.31 0.43
C PHE A 66 -15.11 -1.94 1.72
N LEU A 67 -14.86 -3.24 1.74
CA LEU A 67 -14.35 -3.93 2.92
C LEU A 67 -12.97 -3.42 3.33
N VAL A 68 -12.04 -3.28 2.38
CA VAL A 68 -10.69 -2.81 2.71
C VAL A 68 -10.67 -1.32 3.09
N CYS A 69 -11.54 -0.50 2.52
CA CYS A 69 -11.72 0.90 2.95
C CYS A 69 -12.40 1.00 4.32
N TYR A 70 -13.34 0.09 4.63
CA TYR A 70 -13.98 0.05 5.94
C TYR A 70 -12.99 -0.23 7.07
N ILE A 71 -12.04 -1.18 6.91
CA ILE A 71 -11.02 -1.41 7.94
C ILE A 71 -10.10 -0.20 8.09
N VAL A 72 -9.73 0.47 7.00
CA VAL A 72 -8.94 1.71 7.04
C VAL A 72 -9.65 2.78 7.87
N ALA A 73 -10.93 3.02 7.59
CA ALA A 73 -11.71 4.00 8.34
C ALA A 73 -11.86 3.61 9.83
N LEU A 74 -12.06 2.32 10.12
CA LEU A 74 -12.18 1.84 11.49
C LEU A 74 -10.87 1.99 12.26
N THR A 75 -9.73 1.57 11.67
CA THR A 75 -8.43 1.65 12.35
C THR A 75 -8.03 3.11 12.56
N ALA A 76 -8.17 3.98 11.55
CA ALA A 76 -7.91 5.40 11.69
C ALA A 76 -8.83 6.08 12.72
N ALA A 77 -10.10 5.65 12.82
CA ALA A 77 -11.00 6.17 13.85
C ALA A 77 -10.53 5.78 15.25
N THR A 78 -10.24 4.50 15.48
CA THR A 78 -9.82 4.01 16.81
C THR A 78 -8.46 4.58 17.25
N SER A 79 -7.56 4.84 16.32
CA SER A 79 -6.25 5.44 16.59
C SER A 79 -6.34 6.90 17.02
N ASN A 80 -7.30 7.65 16.48
CA ASN A 80 -7.42 9.09 16.74
C ASN A 80 -8.48 9.43 17.81
N THR A 81 -9.14 8.44 18.41
CA THR A 81 -10.21 8.68 19.39
C THR A 81 -9.70 8.79 20.83
N ALA A 82 -8.46 8.37 21.09
CA ALA A 82 -7.92 8.26 22.46
C ALA A 82 -7.89 9.59 23.20
N GLY A 83 -7.59 10.70 22.52
CA GLY A 83 -7.52 12.03 23.12
C GLY A 83 -8.84 12.49 23.73
N ALA A 84 -9.96 12.16 23.09
CA ALA A 84 -11.30 12.48 23.62
C ALA A 84 -11.60 11.86 25.00
N ALA A 85 -10.81 10.90 25.47
CA ALA A 85 -10.89 10.36 26.83
C ALA A 85 -10.12 11.20 27.86
N GLY A 86 -9.31 12.18 27.42
CA GLY A 86 -8.33 12.89 28.24
C GLY A 86 -8.91 13.52 29.50
N VAL A 87 -10.01 14.27 29.37
CA VAL A 87 -10.68 14.92 30.51
C VAL A 87 -11.15 13.91 31.53
N GLY A 88 -11.93 12.91 31.11
CA GLY A 88 -12.49 11.92 32.02
C GLY A 88 -11.43 11.02 32.68
N VAL A 89 -10.32 10.73 32.00
CA VAL A 89 -9.18 9.98 32.56
C VAL A 89 -8.39 10.84 33.54
N ASN A 90 -8.19 12.14 33.24
CA ASN A 90 -7.54 13.08 34.14
C ASN A 90 -8.35 13.25 35.45
N GLU A 91 -9.67 13.46 35.34
CA GLU A 91 -10.54 13.59 36.51
C GLU A 91 -10.55 12.34 37.38
N GLN A 92 -10.49 11.14 36.79
CA GLN A 92 -10.60 9.88 37.52
C GLN A 92 -9.27 9.39 38.07
N TYR A 93 -8.16 9.59 37.36
CA TYR A 93 -6.86 9.00 37.67
C TYR A 93 -5.72 10.01 37.79
N GLY A 94 -5.95 11.31 37.51
CA GLY A 94 -4.93 12.34 37.53
C GLY A 94 -3.87 12.17 36.41
N ILE A 95 -4.20 11.49 35.32
CA ILE A 95 -3.31 11.28 34.17
C ILE A 95 -3.38 12.51 33.28
N SER A 96 -2.23 13.18 33.05
CA SER A 96 -2.15 14.39 32.22
C SER A 96 -2.31 14.06 30.71
N TYR A 97 -2.66 15.08 29.93
CA TYR A 97 -2.80 14.94 28.48
C TYR A 97 -1.47 14.55 27.79
N ASP A 98 -0.32 14.96 28.31
CA ASP A 98 1.01 14.59 27.79
C ASP A 98 1.23 13.07 27.71
N VAL A 99 0.57 12.31 28.59
CA VAL A 99 0.63 10.84 28.57
C VAL A 99 -0.09 10.30 27.32
N PHE A 100 -1.18 10.96 26.90
CA PHE A 100 -1.88 10.60 25.65
C PHE A 100 -1.00 10.90 24.43
N ASN A 101 -0.30 12.03 24.40
CA ASN A 101 0.69 12.34 23.36
C ASN A 101 1.83 11.32 23.32
N THR A 102 2.30 10.88 24.52
CA THR A 102 3.28 9.78 24.60
C THR A 102 2.71 8.48 24.01
N GLY A 103 1.45 8.15 24.34
CA GLY A 103 0.73 7.01 23.77
C GLY A 103 0.60 7.10 22.25
N ALA A 104 0.25 8.28 21.72
CA ALA A 104 0.19 8.53 20.28
C ALA A 104 1.56 8.36 19.60
N GLY A 105 2.65 8.77 20.24
CA GLY A 105 3.99 8.48 19.76
C GLY A 105 4.28 6.98 19.66
N VAL A 106 3.89 6.19 20.66
CA VAL A 106 4.00 4.72 20.66
C VAL A 106 3.11 4.09 19.59
N LEU A 107 1.92 4.64 19.35
CA LEU A 107 1.03 4.23 18.27
C LEU A 107 1.71 4.39 16.91
N PHE A 108 2.31 5.56 16.61
CA PHE A 108 3.02 5.78 15.35
C PHE A 108 4.21 4.83 15.18
N ILE A 109 4.99 4.56 16.23
CA ILE A 109 6.04 3.53 16.19
C ILE A 109 5.42 2.18 15.79
N ALA A 110 4.33 1.78 16.43
CA ALA A 110 3.66 0.52 16.11
C ALA A 110 3.19 0.47 14.66
N ILE A 111 2.55 1.53 14.14
CA ILE A 111 2.09 1.58 12.75
C ILE A 111 3.27 1.36 11.79
N GLY A 112 4.30 2.19 11.86
CA GLY A 112 5.42 2.16 10.91
C GLY A 112 6.20 0.86 10.94
N TYR A 113 6.63 0.43 12.12
CA TYR A 113 7.51 -0.73 12.24
C TYR A 113 6.77 -2.07 12.17
N TRP A 114 5.49 -2.14 12.59
CA TRP A 114 4.70 -3.33 12.37
C TRP A 114 4.36 -3.54 10.89
N THR A 115 4.14 -2.46 10.13
CA THR A 115 4.01 -2.51 8.67
C THR A 115 5.27 -3.10 8.03
N LEU A 116 6.46 -2.65 8.44
CA LEU A 116 7.72 -3.20 7.96
C LEU A 116 7.87 -4.68 8.32
N LEU A 117 7.63 -5.03 9.58
CA LEU A 117 7.77 -6.42 10.06
C LEU A 117 6.77 -7.36 9.39
N SER A 118 5.54 -6.93 9.12
CA SER A 118 4.50 -7.78 8.52
C SER A 118 4.59 -7.88 6.99
N SER A 119 5.30 -6.97 6.32
CA SER A 119 5.35 -6.90 4.85
C SER A 119 5.77 -8.21 4.15
N PRO A 120 6.76 -9.01 4.62
CA PRO A 120 7.11 -10.26 3.96
C PRO A 120 5.98 -11.30 4.01
N ALA A 121 5.12 -11.24 5.04
CA ALA A 121 3.99 -12.16 5.16
C ALA A 121 2.96 -11.98 4.03
N THR A 122 2.84 -10.77 3.48
CA THR A 122 1.96 -10.44 2.35
C THR A 122 2.26 -11.29 1.12
N HIS A 123 3.53 -11.55 0.87
CA HIS A 123 3.99 -12.38 -0.26
C HIS A 123 3.98 -13.88 0.07
N LEU A 124 4.36 -14.26 1.30
CA LEU A 124 4.56 -15.66 1.67
C LEU A 124 3.28 -16.38 2.09
N TYR A 125 2.36 -15.67 2.76
CA TYR A 125 1.16 -16.27 3.36
C TYR A 125 -0.15 -15.70 2.80
N GLY A 126 -0.08 -14.71 1.92
CA GLY A 126 -1.23 -13.99 1.38
C GLY A 126 -1.58 -12.74 2.19
N ARG A 127 -2.50 -11.94 1.65
CA ARG A 127 -2.88 -10.64 2.24
C ARG A 127 -3.96 -10.79 3.30
N ARG A 128 -4.88 -11.73 3.11
CA ARG A 128 -6.06 -11.91 3.95
C ARG A 128 -5.73 -12.17 5.42
N ILE A 129 -4.70 -12.98 5.69
CA ILE A 129 -4.29 -13.29 7.07
C ILE A 129 -3.88 -12.04 7.85
N LEU A 130 -3.24 -11.07 7.18
CA LEU A 130 -2.79 -9.83 7.81
C LEU A 130 -3.98 -8.97 8.26
N TYR A 131 -5.04 -8.89 7.45
CA TYR A 131 -6.28 -8.20 7.85
C TYR A 131 -6.90 -8.79 9.11
N LEU A 132 -6.95 -10.11 9.20
CA LEU A 132 -7.51 -10.79 10.37
C LEU A 132 -6.64 -10.58 11.61
N VAL A 133 -5.31 -10.71 11.49
CA VAL A 133 -4.36 -10.46 12.58
C VAL A 133 -4.43 -9.00 13.03
N GLY A 134 -4.43 -8.04 12.10
CA GLY A 134 -4.56 -6.63 12.41
C GLY A 134 -5.86 -6.32 13.16
N THR A 135 -6.98 -6.91 12.74
CA THR A 135 -8.27 -6.74 13.44
C THR A 135 -8.24 -7.32 14.87
N VAL A 136 -7.54 -8.45 15.09
CA VAL A 136 -7.35 -9.02 16.43
C VAL A 136 -6.52 -8.08 17.31
N TRP A 137 -5.46 -7.47 16.77
CA TRP A 137 -4.69 -6.46 17.50
C TRP A 137 -5.57 -5.26 17.89
N GLY A 138 -6.41 -4.75 16.99
CA GLY A 138 -7.36 -3.69 17.28
C GLY A 138 -8.35 -4.05 18.37
N LEU A 139 -8.88 -5.29 18.35
CA LEU A 139 -9.77 -5.78 19.39
C LEU A 139 -9.08 -5.79 20.78
N ILE A 140 -7.85 -6.31 20.86
CA ILE A 140 -7.07 -6.35 22.11
C ILE A 140 -6.78 -4.94 22.60
N GLY A 141 -6.30 -4.04 21.74
CA GLY A 141 -5.96 -2.66 22.08
C GLY A 141 -7.15 -1.89 22.61
N ASN A 142 -8.30 -1.97 21.95
CA ASN A 142 -9.52 -1.27 22.34
C ASN A 142 -10.12 -1.83 23.66
N ILE A 143 -10.08 -3.17 23.88
CA ILE A 143 -10.49 -3.76 25.16
C ILE A 143 -9.60 -3.23 26.29
N TRP A 144 -8.27 -3.21 26.08
CA TRP A 144 -7.33 -2.72 27.07
C TRP A 144 -7.57 -1.25 27.38
N PHE A 145 -7.72 -0.41 26.34
CA PHE A 145 -8.02 1.01 26.48
C PHE A 145 -9.30 1.27 27.31
N GLY A 146 -10.39 0.52 27.08
CA GLY A 146 -11.62 0.63 27.85
C GLY A 146 -11.48 0.27 29.35
N HIS A 147 -10.40 -0.43 29.71
CA HIS A 147 -10.11 -0.88 31.08
C HIS A 147 -8.87 -0.22 31.71
N LEU A 148 -8.32 0.83 31.11
CA LEU A 148 -7.13 1.51 31.61
C LEU A 148 -7.34 2.06 33.04
N LYS A 149 -6.25 2.04 33.83
CA LYS A 149 -6.23 2.49 35.21
C LYS A 149 -4.99 3.29 35.60
N ASN A 150 -3.96 3.24 34.76
CA ASN A 150 -2.67 3.85 35.07
C ASN A 150 -2.00 4.35 33.77
N VAL A 151 -0.91 5.11 33.92
CA VAL A 151 -0.11 5.66 32.83
C VAL A 151 0.35 4.58 31.85
N ASN A 152 0.80 3.43 32.35
CA ASN A 152 1.29 2.35 31.49
C ASN A 152 0.18 1.78 30.60
N ASP A 153 -1.03 1.61 31.13
CA ASP A 153 -2.18 1.14 30.35
C ASP A 153 -2.51 2.13 29.23
N THR A 154 -2.46 3.44 29.50
CA THR A 154 -2.74 4.50 28.52
C THR A 154 -1.73 4.45 27.37
N ILE A 155 -0.45 4.25 27.67
CA ILE A 155 0.62 4.22 26.66
C ILE A 155 0.60 2.90 25.88
N TRP A 156 0.63 1.74 26.57
CA TRP A 156 0.85 0.45 25.92
C TRP A 156 -0.38 -0.12 25.21
N SER A 157 -1.59 0.30 25.57
CA SER A 157 -2.78 -0.03 24.75
C SER A 157 -2.66 0.49 23.33
N GLN A 158 -2.03 1.65 23.13
CA GLN A 158 -1.82 2.27 21.85
C GLN A 158 -0.87 1.48 20.92
N LEU A 159 0.03 0.67 21.50
CA LEU A 159 0.86 -0.25 20.71
C LEU A 159 0.00 -1.22 19.88
N PHE A 160 -1.04 -1.78 20.48
CA PHE A 160 -1.92 -2.76 19.82
C PHE A 160 -2.88 -2.07 18.81
N VAL A 161 -3.35 -0.87 19.14
CA VAL A 161 -4.16 -0.07 18.22
C VAL A 161 -3.34 0.30 16.99
N GLY A 162 -2.09 0.77 17.16
CA GLY A 162 -1.18 1.06 16.05
C GLY A 162 -0.82 -0.18 15.23
N ALA A 163 -0.57 -1.33 15.89
CA ALA A 163 -0.35 -2.59 15.17
C ALA A 163 -1.56 -3.00 14.32
N SER A 164 -2.78 -2.66 14.72
CA SER A 164 -3.98 -2.84 13.91
C SER A 164 -4.00 -1.94 12.67
N GLU A 165 -3.65 -0.66 12.83
CA GLU A 165 -3.64 0.31 11.74
C GLU A 165 -2.53 0.03 10.72
N SER A 166 -1.45 -0.65 11.11
CA SER A 166 -0.35 -1.01 10.22
C SER A 166 -0.78 -1.74 8.95
N VAL A 167 -1.89 -2.49 9.00
CA VAL A 167 -2.44 -3.18 7.82
C VAL A 167 -2.95 -2.19 6.79
N ALA A 168 -3.46 -1.03 7.22
CA ALA A 168 -3.95 0.01 6.33
C ALA A 168 -2.81 0.67 5.52
N GLU A 169 -1.60 0.76 6.09
CA GLU A 169 -0.49 1.53 5.50
C GLU A 169 0.13 0.94 4.23
N ALA A 170 0.05 -0.37 4.01
CA ALA A 170 0.63 -0.99 2.81
C ALA A 170 -0.27 -2.06 2.19
N VAL A 171 -0.88 -2.94 3.01
CA VAL A 171 -1.63 -4.10 2.50
C VAL A 171 -2.92 -3.69 1.79
N VAL A 172 -3.63 -2.69 2.32
CA VAL A 172 -4.86 -2.17 1.69
C VAL A 172 -4.56 -1.52 0.36
N GLN A 173 -3.53 -0.67 0.30
CA GLN A 173 -3.13 0.03 -0.92
C GLN A 173 -2.77 -0.98 -2.00
N LEU A 174 -1.98 -2.02 -1.67
CA LEU A 174 -1.66 -3.10 -2.58
C LEU A 174 -2.92 -3.85 -3.04
N SER A 175 -3.82 -4.20 -2.11
CA SER A 175 -5.05 -4.93 -2.45
C SER A 175 -5.96 -4.14 -3.40
N LEU A 176 -6.00 -2.81 -3.27
CA LEU A 176 -6.72 -1.93 -4.20
C LEU A 176 -6.06 -1.92 -5.59
N LEU A 177 -4.74 -1.80 -5.65
CA LEU A 177 -4.00 -1.78 -6.92
C LEU A 177 -4.02 -3.14 -7.64
N ASP A 178 -4.25 -4.26 -6.95
CA ASP A 178 -4.40 -5.57 -7.58
C ASP A 178 -5.69 -5.73 -8.38
N ILE A 179 -6.76 -5.05 -7.96
CA ILE A 179 -8.11 -5.19 -8.53
C ILE A 179 -8.48 -4.10 -9.54
N TRP A 180 -7.76 -2.96 -9.54
CA TRP A 180 -7.98 -1.85 -10.45
C TRP A 180 -6.82 -1.68 -11.44
N PHE A 181 -7.09 -1.06 -12.59
CA PHE A 181 -6.07 -0.79 -13.61
C PHE A 181 -5.30 0.48 -13.29
N GLU A 182 -4.07 0.61 -13.80
CA GLU A 182 -3.19 1.75 -13.52
C GLU A 182 -3.79 3.12 -13.85
N HIS A 183 -4.57 3.23 -14.93
CA HIS A 183 -5.24 4.49 -15.26
C HIS A 183 -6.31 4.92 -14.24
N GLN A 184 -6.61 4.07 -13.26
CA GLN A 184 -7.55 4.29 -12.16
C GLN A 184 -6.86 4.38 -10.80
N ASN A 185 -5.51 4.38 -10.76
CA ASN A 185 -4.73 4.40 -9.52
C ASN A 185 -5.07 5.59 -8.63
N GLY A 186 -5.21 6.80 -9.20
CA GLY A 186 -5.57 7.99 -8.43
C GLY A 186 -6.94 7.85 -7.77
N THR A 187 -7.94 7.37 -8.51
CA THR A 187 -9.28 7.13 -7.95
C THR A 187 -9.25 6.03 -6.89
N SER A 188 -8.51 4.96 -7.12
CA SER A 188 -8.40 3.81 -6.21
C SER A 188 -7.68 4.16 -4.90
N LEU A 189 -6.52 4.83 -4.98
CA LEU A 189 -5.77 5.29 -3.82
C LEU A 189 -6.44 6.51 -3.16
N GLY A 190 -7.14 7.36 -3.94
CA GLY A 190 -7.99 8.42 -3.42
C GLY A 190 -9.14 7.90 -2.57
N LEU A 191 -9.72 6.74 -2.92
CA LEU A 191 -10.71 6.06 -2.08
C LEU A 191 -10.10 5.57 -0.75
N TYR A 192 -8.87 5.04 -0.78
CA TYR A 192 -8.11 4.70 0.42
C TYR A 192 -7.89 5.94 1.29
N THR A 193 -7.37 7.03 0.72
CA THR A 193 -7.12 8.29 1.44
C THR A 193 -8.41 8.86 2.01
N LEU A 194 -9.52 8.80 1.27
CA LEU A 194 -10.84 9.19 1.75
C LEU A 194 -11.27 8.36 2.96
N ALA A 195 -11.08 7.04 2.92
CA ALA A 195 -11.41 6.17 4.05
C ALA A 195 -10.57 6.50 5.28
N THR A 196 -9.25 6.74 5.11
CA THR A 196 -8.36 7.18 6.18
C THR A 196 -8.85 8.48 6.78
N THR A 197 -9.12 9.51 5.97
CA THR A 197 -9.56 10.82 6.45
C THR A 197 -10.92 10.77 7.13
N VAL A 198 -11.86 10.00 6.61
CA VAL A 198 -13.16 9.78 7.27
C VAL A 198 -12.95 9.17 8.65
N GLY A 199 -12.12 8.12 8.78
CA GLY A 199 -11.79 7.53 10.07
C GLY A 199 -11.15 8.52 11.02
N THR A 200 -10.12 9.22 10.56
CA THR A 200 -9.33 10.19 11.34
C THR A 200 -10.19 11.28 11.98
N TYR A 201 -11.17 11.81 11.24
CA TYR A 201 -12.00 12.92 11.75
C TYR A 201 -13.32 12.46 12.38
N VAL A 202 -13.90 11.36 11.94
CA VAL A 202 -15.13 10.81 12.55
C VAL A 202 -14.80 10.11 13.90
N GLY A 203 -13.58 9.59 14.07
CA GLY A 203 -13.14 9.01 15.33
C GLY A 203 -13.28 9.97 16.51
N PRO A 204 -12.55 11.10 16.56
CA PRO A 204 -12.67 12.10 17.61
C PRO A 204 -14.08 12.68 17.74
N LEU A 205 -14.81 12.88 16.62
CA LEU A 205 -16.21 13.33 16.64
C LEU A 205 -17.09 12.36 17.45
N ILE A 206 -17.04 11.07 17.16
CA ILE A 206 -17.79 10.05 17.94
C ILE A 206 -17.25 9.96 19.36
N GLY A 207 -15.93 10.02 19.53
CA GLY A 207 -15.24 9.91 20.83
C GLY A 207 -15.69 10.99 21.81
N GLY A 208 -15.74 12.25 21.38
CA GLY A 208 -16.20 13.36 22.20
C GLY A 208 -17.66 13.19 22.65
N HIS A 209 -18.56 12.77 21.74
CA HIS A 209 -19.94 12.49 22.10
C HIS A 209 -20.09 11.28 23.04
N LEU A 210 -19.27 10.25 22.87
CA LEU A 210 -19.27 9.09 23.79
C LEU A 210 -18.76 9.49 25.18
N ALA A 211 -17.65 10.26 25.23
CA ALA A 211 -17.06 10.71 26.50
C ALA A 211 -18.07 11.53 27.31
N GLU A 212 -18.73 12.49 26.69
CA GLU A 212 -19.67 13.40 27.35
C GLU A 212 -20.98 12.69 27.81
N ASN A 213 -21.57 11.83 26.94
CA ASN A 213 -22.91 11.29 27.21
C ASN A 213 -22.93 9.96 27.96
N ILE A 214 -21.92 9.09 27.75
CA ILE A 214 -21.92 7.70 28.26
C ILE A 214 -20.68 7.41 29.12
N GLY A 215 -19.65 8.25 28.98
CA GLY A 215 -18.38 8.15 29.68
C GLY A 215 -17.25 7.59 28.80
N TRP A 216 -16.03 8.05 29.06
CA TRP A 216 -14.84 7.82 28.25
C TRP A 216 -14.49 6.32 28.01
N ARG A 217 -14.84 5.42 28.97
CA ARG A 217 -14.59 3.98 28.79
C ARG A 217 -15.29 3.38 27.59
N TRP A 218 -16.44 3.95 27.21
CA TRP A 218 -17.19 3.49 26.07
C TRP A 218 -16.48 3.72 24.73
N ILE A 219 -15.51 4.63 24.68
CA ILE A 219 -14.63 4.79 23.52
C ILE A 219 -13.94 3.45 23.20
N GLY A 220 -13.29 2.84 24.21
CA GLY A 220 -12.65 1.53 24.04
C GLY A 220 -13.65 0.40 23.78
N HIS A 221 -14.79 0.38 24.49
CA HIS A 221 -15.80 -0.67 24.28
C HIS A 221 -16.43 -0.63 22.90
N VAL A 222 -16.77 0.54 22.37
CA VAL A 222 -17.31 0.69 21.01
C VAL A 222 -16.27 0.29 19.98
N GLY A 223 -14.99 0.70 20.14
CA GLY A 223 -13.89 0.27 19.30
C GLY A 223 -13.71 -1.26 19.31
N ALA A 224 -13.83 -1.89 20.48
CA ALA A 224 -13.74 -3.35 20.62
C ALA A 224 -14.92 -4.07 19.94
N ILE A 225 -16.15 -3.59 20.11
CA ILE A 225 -17.34 -4.15 19.47
C ILE A 225 -17.20 -4.03 17.94
N ALA A 226 -16.78 -2.87 17.44
CA ALA A 226 -16.57 -2.65 16.01
C ALA A 226 -15.47 -3.56 15.45
N SER A 227 -14.35 -3.72 16.17
CA SER A 227 -13.26 -4.64 15.77
C SER A 227 -13.73 -6.10 15.78
N GLY A 228 -14.51 -6.51 16.77
CA GLY A 228 -15.09 -7.87 16.84
C GLY A 228 -16.06 -8.15 15.68
N PHE A 229 -16.92 -7.18 15.35
CA PHE A 229 -17.80 -7.27 14.18
C PHE A 229 -17.00 -7.36 12.88
N THR A 230 -15.96 -6.54 12.74
CA THR A 230 -15.08 -6.54 11.57
C THR A 230 -14.36 -7.88 11.40
N LEU A 231 -13.92 -8.49 12.51
CA LEU A 231 -13.29 -9.82 12.47
C LEU A 231 -14.23 -10.87 11.87
N LEU A 232 -15.49 -10.87 12.28
CA LEU A 232 -16.51 -11.77 11.73
C LEU A 232 -16.80 -11.45 10.26
N LEU A 233 -16.98 -10.17 9.95
CA LEU A 233 -17.24 -9.71 8.58
C LEU A 233 -16.10 -10.11 7.62
N PHE A 234 -14.84 -9.98 8.04
CA PHE A 234 -13.67 -10.31 7.23
C PHE A 234 -13.45 -11.81 7.12
N TYR A 235 -13.75 -12.55 8.19
CA TYR A 235 -13.64 -14.01 8.15
C TYR A 235 -14.55 -14.63 7.07
N PHE A 236 -15.73 -14.07 6.83
CA PHE A 236 -16.66 -14.57 5.83
C PHE A 236 -16.70 -13.76 4.52
N GLY A 237 -16.43 -12.46 4.57
CA GLY A 237 -16.66 -11.54 3.44
C GLY A 237 -15.42 -11.16 2.64
N LEU A 238 -14.21 -11.20 3.24
CA LEU A 238 -12.99 -10.77 2.58
C LEU A 238 -12.36 -11.94 1.80
N GLU A 239 -12.14 -11.74 0.51
CA GLU A 239 -11.46 -12.70 -0.36
C GLU A 239 -9.98 -12.36 -0.52
N GLU A 240 -9.15 -13.37 -0.83
CA GLU A 240 -7.72 -13.20 -1.12
C GLU A 240 -7.50 -12.56 -2.50
N THR A 241 -6.64 -11.53 -2.58
CA THR A 241 -6.27 -10.85 -3.82
C THR A 241 -4.90 -11.26 -4.36
N ALA A 242 -4.12 -12.02 -3.59
CA ALA A 242 -2.81 -12.47 -4.05
C ALA A 242 -2.92 -13.35 -5.30
N PHE A 243 -2.30 -12.89 -6.40
CA PHE A 243 -2.22 -13.62 -7.66
C PHE A 243 -0.83 -13.43 -8.29
N GLU A 244 -0.14 -14.54 -8.56
CA GLU A 244 1.20 -14.57 -9.15
C GLU A 244 1.13 -14.38 -10.67
N ARG A 245 0.85 -13.14 -11.12
CA ARG A 245 0.58 -12.83 -12.53
C ARG A 245 1.77 -13.13 -13.44
N ASN A 246 2.98 -12.73 -13.06
CA ASN A 246 4.18 -12.95 -13.86
C ASN A 246 4.42 -14.44 -14.08
N ARG A 247 4.28 -15.26 -13.04
CA ARG A 247 4.42 -16.72 -13.14
C ARG A 247 3.38 -17.36 -14.05
N TYR A 248 2.13 -16.84 -14.01
CA TYR A 248 1.09 -17.30 -14.93
C TYR A 248 1.41 -16.97 -16.39
N LEU A 249 1.89 -15.76 -16.66
CA LEU A 249 2.27 -15.33 -18.01
C LEU A 249 3.46 -16.14 -18.54
N ASP A 250 4.47 -16.42 -17.70
CA ASP A 250 5.59 -17.27 -18.06
C ASP A 250 5.15 -18.70 -18.42
N LEU A 251 4.21 -19.27 -17.65
CA LEU A 251 3.63 -20.58 -17.97
C LEU A 251 2.90 -20.55 -19.31
N GLN A 252 2.07 -19.53 -19.56
CA GLN A 252 1.34 -19.39 -20.82
C GLN A 252 2.26 -19.25 -22.03
N GLN A 253 3.32 -18.42 -21.94
CA GLN A 253 4.30 -18.28 -23.02
C GLN A 253 5.06 -19.57 -23.32
N ASN A 254 5.39 -20.35 -22.28
CA ASN A 254 6.04 -21.64 -22.46
C ASN A 254 5.10 -22.66 -23.10
N ASP A 255 3.81 -22.70 -22.69
CA ASP A 255 2.80 -23.57 -23.31
C ASP A 255 2.58 -23.21 -24.79
N GLU A 256 2.57 -21.93 -25.15
CA GLU A 256 2.48 -21.45 -26.55
C GLU A 256 3.72 -21.84 -27.38
N ARG A 257 4.93 -21.68 -26.82
CA ARG A 257 6.18 -22.13 -27.48
C ARG A 257 6.25 -23.63 -27.68
N ASP A 258 5.80 -24.41 -26.68
CA ASP A 258 5.77 -25.88 -26.77
C ASP A 258 4.72 -26.34 -27.82
N ALA A 259 3.60 -25.64 -27.95
CA ALA A 259 2.59 -25.88 -28.98
C ALA A 259 3.10 -25.56 -30.38
N GLU A 260 3.80 -24.42 -30.55
CA GLU A 260 4.44 -24.05 -31.81
C GLU A 260 5.54 -25.04 -32.21
N ALA A 261 6.40 -25.44 -31.26
CA ALA A 261 7.45 -26.43 -31.50
C ALA A 261 6.89 -27.81 -31.89
N ASN A 262 5.73 -28.20 -31.32
CA ASN A 262 5.04 -29.44 -31.68
C ASN A 262 4.33 -29.35 -33.02
N SER A 263 3.80 -28.20 -33.40
CA SER A 263 3.17 -27.97 -34.72
C SER A 263 4.20 -27.84 -35.85
N ALA A 264 5.43 -27.42 -35.54
CA ALA A 264 6.53 -27.32 -36.50
C ALA A 264 7.26 -28.66 -36.79
N LYS A 265 6.90 -29.74 -36.11
CA LYS A 265 7.42 -31.09 -36.45
C LYS A 265 6.73 -31.55 -37.73
N PRO A 266 7.48 -31.83 -38.82
CA PRO A 266 6.88 -32.35 -40.06
C PRO A 266 6.24 -33.72 -39.80
N ASP A 267 4.97 -33.85 -40.21
CA ASP A 267 4.30 -35.16 -40.24
C ASP A 267 5.10 -36.15 -41.06
N GLY A 268 5.52 -37.22 -40.42
CA GLY A 268 5.91 -38.44 -41.11
C GLY A 268 7.37 -38.80 -41.16
N ILE A 269 7.96 -39.20 -40.04
CA ILE A 269 8.90 -40.34 -40.04
C ILE A 269 8.52 -41.17 -38.81
N PRO A 270 7.97 -42.40 -38.98
CA PRO A 270 7.80 -43.32 -37.85
C PRO A 270 9.18 -43.75 -37.36
N VAL A 271 9.51 -43.40 -36.13
CA VAL A 271 10.67 -44.00 -35.46
C VAL A 271 10.33 -45.45 -35.20
N PRO A 272 11.08 -46.44 -35.79
CA PRO A 272 10.84 -47.85 -35.53
C PRO A 272 11.13 -48.14 -34.06
N PRO A 273 10.37 -49.06 -33.41
CA PRO A 273 10.62 -49.46 -32.03
C PRO A 273 12.00 -50.14 -31.94
N PRO A 274 12.72 -49.99 -30.80
CA PRO A 274 14.01 -50.64 -30.62
C PRO A 274 13.83 -52.14 -30.73
N ALA A 275 14.51 -52.72 -31.71
CA ALA A 275 14.52 -54.17 -31.97
C ALA A 275 15.21 -54.89 -30.81
N HIS A 276 14.47 -55.80 -30.16
CA HIS A 276 15.05 -56.84 -29.35
C HIS A 276 15.89 -57.75 -30.25
N GLN A 277 17.20 -57.69 -30.12
CA GLN A 277 18.07 -58.77 -30.62
C GLN A 277 18.53 -59.61 -29.43
N GLY A 278 17.94 -60.78 -29.32
CA GLY A 278 18.55 -61.91 -28.61
C GLY A 278 19.34 -62.73 -29.58
N GLY A 279 20.41 -63.32 -29.13
CA GLY A 279 21.05 -64.48 -29.81
C GLY A 279 22.58 -64.44 -29.89
N ASP A 280 23.17 -65.09 -28.98
CA ASP A 280 24.41 -65.94 -28.98
C ASP A 280 25.41 -65.85 -30.14
N LEU A 281 26.70 -65.75 -29.84
CA LEU A 281 27.77 -66.73 -29.89
C LEU A 281 29.18 -66.08 -29.97
N VAL A 282 29.95 -66.36 -28.92
CA VAL A 282 31.37 -66.92 -28.91
C VAL A 282 32.41 -66.33 -29.89
N THR A 283 33.44 -65.66 -29.44
CA THR A 283 34.81 -66.13 -29.20
C THR A 283 35.84 -65.01 -29.02
N LYS A 284 36.57 -65.16 -27.92
CA LYS A 284 38.04 -65.00 -27.69
C LYS A 284 38.79 -63.69 -28.05
N THR A 285 39.45 -63.25 -26.97
CA THR A 285 40.79 -62.69 -26.83
C THR A 285 41.07 -61.26 -27.26
N SER A 286 41.31 -60.42 -26.31
CA SER A 286 42.62 -59.92 -25.88
C SER A 286 42.50 -58.81 -24.84
N ARG A 287 43.32 -58.88 -23.88
CA ARG A 287 43.58 -58.04 -22.73
C ARG A 287 44.01 -56.66 -23.17
N GLU A 288 43.26 -55.63 -22.74
CA GLU A 288 43.85 -54.33 -22.37
C GLU A 288 43.00 -53.66 -21.36
N LYS A 289 43.61 -53.17 -20.30
CA LYS A 289 43.02 -52.36 -19.22
C LYS A 289 42.63 -50.98 -19.75
N SER A 290 41.41 -50.61 -19.58
CA SER A 290 41.03 -49.15 -19.51
C SER A 290 39.82 -48.98 -18.58
N GLU A 291 39.93 -47.97 -17.77
CA GLU A 291 39.11 -47.60 -16.66
C GLU A 291 37.62 -47.40 -17.07
N GLU A 292 36.72 -47.82 -16.18
CA GLU A 292 35.28 -47.60 -16.25
C GLU A 292 34.97 -46.09 -16.12
N PRO A 293 34.05 -45.56 -16.91
CA PRO A 293 33.38 -44.29 -16.60
C PRO A 293 32.07 -44.59 -15.89
N ALA A 294 32.11 -44.60 -14.56
CA ALA A 294 30.93 -44.83 -13.70
C ALA A 294 30.03 -43.62 -13.47
N ASP A 295 30.28 -42.47 -14.11
CA ASP A 295 29.59 -41.22 -13.76
C ASP A 295 28.59 -40.67 -14.82
N VAL A 296 28.40 -41.36 -15.96
CA VAL A 296 27.53 -40.80 -17.03
C VAL A 296 26.07 -41.27 -16.89
N GLU A 297 25.79 -42.44 -16.31
CA GLU A 297 24.40 -42.89 -16.12
C GLU A 297 23.69 -42.21 -14.94
N ALA A 298 24.40 -41.89 -13.87
CA ALA A 298 23.82 -41.17 -12.73
C ALA A 298 23.39 -39.72 -13.11
N GLY A 299 24.17 -39.04 -13.96
CA GLY A 299 23.85 -37.68 -14.42
C GLY A 299 22.64 -37.60 -15.35
N VAL A 300 22.41 -38.62 -16.19
CA VAL A 300 21.29 -38.68 -17.14
C VAL A 300 19.97 -39.01 -16.42
N VAL A 301 20.00 -39.85 -15.39
CA VAL A 301 18.82 -40.19 -14.58
C VAL A 301 18.39 -38.98 -13.75
N ASP A 302 19.32 -38.21 -13.21
CA ASP A 302 19.01 -37.01 -12.41
C ASP A 302 18.43 -35.87 -13.27
N ILE A 303 18.93 -35.68 -14.49
CA ILE A 303 18.40 -34.70 -15.44
C ILE A 303 16.99 -35.07 -15.90
N THR A 304 16.68 -36.33 -16.14
CA THR A 304 15.35 -36.79 -16.57
C THR A 304 14.32 -36.76 -15.43
N GLU A 305 14.71 -37.05 -14.20
CA GLU A 305 13.84 -36.93 -13.04
C GLU A 305 13.55 -35.45 -12.69
N SER A 306 14.55 -34.60 -12.76
CA SER A 306 14.37 -33.15 -12.53
C SER A 306 13.46 -32.54 -13.60
N SER A 307 13.61 -32.90 -14.87
CA SER A 307 12.75 -32.48 -15.97
C SER A 307 11.30 -32.94 -15.80
N ARG A 308 11.09 -34.22 -15.41
CA ARG A 308 9.74 -34.74 -15.13
C ARG A 308 9.08 -34.11 -13.92
N ARG A 309 9.84 -33.79 -12.87
CA ARG A 309 9.33 -33.06 -11.70
C ARG A 309 8.90 -31.65 -12.08
N SER A 310 9.72 -30.94 -12.87
CA SER A 310 9.40 -29.58 -13.34
C SER A 310 8.16 -29.58 -14.24
N GLU A 311 8.01 -30.57 -15.12
CA GLU A 311 6.85 -30.71 -16.01
C GLU A 311 5.56 -31.08 -15.24
N THR A 312 5.66 -31.95 -14.24
CA THR A 312 4.52 -32.30 -13.38
C THR A 312 4.08 -31.12 -12.52
N GLU A 313 5.02 -30.32 -12.02
CA GLU A 313 4.75 -29.12 -11.25
C GLU A 313 4.12 -28.01 -12.13
N ARG A 314 4.64 -27.83 -13.35
CA ARG A 314 4.09 -26.94 -14.38
C ARG A 314 2.65 -27.29 -14.70
N ASN A 315 2.35 -28.56 -14.98
CA ASN A 315 0.99 -29.04 -15.28
C ASN A 315 0.04 -28.85 -14.09
N ARG A 316 0.49 -29.06 -12.86
CA ARG A 316 -0.32 -28.78 -11.66
C ARG A 316 -0.64 -27.30 -11.52
N LEU A 317 0.31 -26.41 -11.80
CA LEU A 317 0.13 -24.96 -11.72
C LEU A 317 -0.81 -24.49 -12.83
N SER A 318 -0.64 -24.91 -14.07
CA SER A 318 -1.51 -24.54 -15.19
C SER A 318 -2.97 -24.95 -14.93
N VAL A 319 -3.21 -26.15 -14.40
CA VAL A 319 -4.54 -26.61 -13.99
C VAL A 319 -5.08 -25.76 -12.82
N SER A 320 -4.26 -25.42 -11.83
CA SER A 320 -4.67 -24.59 -10.69
C SER A 320 -5.09 -23.18 -11.10
N TYR A 321 -4.41 -22.59 -12.10
CA TYR A 321 -4.75 -21.26 -12.60
C TYR A 321 -5.96 -21.25 -13.54
N SER A 322 -6.23 -22.35 -14.25
CA SER A 322 -7.38 -22.44 -15.19
C SER A 322 -8.70 -22.76 -14.51
N GLN A 323 -8.68 -23.41 -13.35
CA GLN A 323 -9.90 -23.77 -12.62
C GLN A 323 -10.35 -22.64 -11.67
N ARG A 324 -11.64 -22.28 -11.73
CA ARG A 324 -12.22 -21.31 -10.81
C ARG A 324 -12.19 -21.83 -9.36
N LYS A 325 -11.56 -21.09 -8.47
CA LYS A 325 -11.52 -21.41 -7.03
C LYS A 325 -12.94 -21.44 -6.44
N THR A 326 -13.22 -22.43 -5.58
CA THR A 326 -14.44 -22.49 -4.79
C THR A 326 -14.49 -21.37 -3.76
N TYR A 327 -15.67 -21.08 -3.20
CA TYR A 327 -15.81 -20.06 -2.17
C TYR A 327 -14.84 -20.27 -0.99
N TRP A 328 -14.76 -21.49 -0.45
CA TRP A 328 -13.86 -21.80 0.68
C TRP A 328 -12.36 -21.67 0.34
N GLN A 329 -11.98 -21.93 -0.90
CA GLN A 329 -10.61 -21.70 -1.37
C GLN A 329 -10.29 -20.21 -1.53
N ARG A 330 -11.28 -19.38 -1.89
CA ARG A 330 -11.11 -17.93 -2.00
C ARG A 330 -11.00 -17.24 -0.63
N ILE A 331 -11.65 -17.80 0.39
CA ILE A 331 -11.59 -17.35 1.77
C ILE A 331 -10.67 -18.22 2.65
N ALA A 332 -9.71 -18.93 2.07
CA ALA A 332 -8.71 -19.66 2.84
C ALA A 332 -7.93 -18.70 3.76
N LEU A 333 -7.68 -19.12 5.00
CA LEU A 333 -7.01 -18.27 6.00
C LEU A 333 -5.59 -17.89 5.56
N ILE A 334 -4.86 -18.85 5.01
CA ILE A 334 -3.50 -18.67 4.49
C ILE A 334 -3.50 -19.17 3.05
N THR A 335 -2.95 -18.36 2.16
CA THR A 335 -2.69 -18.74 0.76
C THR A 335 -1.17 -18.73 0.57
N PRO A 336 -0.49 -19.87 0.81
CA PRO A 336 0.95 -19.91 0.74
C PRO A 336 1.43 -19.65 -0.69
N ALA A 337 2.54 -18.91 -0.81
CA ALA A 337 3.21 -18.72 -2.09
C ALA A 337 3.64 -20.08 -2.65
N SER A 338 3.64 -20.21 -3.97
CA SER A 338 3.96 -21.47 -4.66
C SER A 338 5.39 -21.99 -4.38
N ASN A 339 6.30 -21.09 -4.01
CA ASN A 339 7.71 -21.40 -3.69
C ASN A 339 8.01 -21.45 -2.17
N LEU A 340 6.99 -21.47 -1.31
CA LEU A 340 7.20 -21.48 0.14
C LEU A 340 7.90 -22.77 0.59
N GLN A 341 9.06 -22.63 1.25
CA GLN A 341 9.83 -23.76 1.77
C GLN A 341 9.61 -23.90 3.29
N GLY A 342 8.96 -24.96 3.72
CA GLY A 342 8.64 -25.22 5.12
C GLY A 342 7.80 -24.10 5.74
N MET A 343 8.24 -23.53 6.85
CA MET A 343 7.59 -22.35 7.46
C MET A 343 8.07 -21.02 6.86
N GLY A 344 8.99 -21.02 5.89
CA GLY A 344 9.45 -19.82 5.20
C GLY A 344 10.26 -18.81 6.04
N VAL A 345 10.76 -19.18 7.23
CA VAL A 345 11.48 -18.23 8.13
C VAL A 345 12.69 -17.59 7.45
N ARG A 346 13.48 -18.38 6.74
CA ARG A 346 14.65 -17.87 6.02
C ARG A 346 14.24 -16.93 4.89
N GLN A 347 13.20 -17.31 4.14
CA GLN A 347 12.63 -16.47 3.08
C GLN A 347 12.05 -15.17 3.64
N TYR A 348 11.38 -15.25 4.80
CA TYR A 348 10.82 -14.10 5.51
C TYR A 348 11.90 -13.08 5.88
N LEU A 349 12.98 -13.53 6.53
CA LEU A 349 14.08 -12.66 6.94
C LEU A 349 14.84 -12.09 5.73
N SER A 350 15.02 -12.89 4.67
CA SER A 350 15.65 -12.45 3.42
C SER A 350 14.83 -11.33 2.75
N ARG A 351 13.49 -11.49 2.68
CA ARG A 351 12.59 -10.47 2.15
C ARG A 351 12.57 -9.22 3.01
N LEU A 352 12.53 -9.35 4.34
CA LEU A 352 12.58 -8.22 5.25
C LEU A 352 13.87 -7.40 5.04
N TRP A 353 15.02 -8.08 4.92
CA TRP A 353 16.30 -7.43 4.63
C TRP A 353 16.33 -6.78 3.24
N HIS A 354 15.70 -7.42 2.26
CA HIS A 354 15.58 -6.87 0.92
C HIS A 354 14.74 -5.60 0.89
N THR A 355 13.64 -5.55 1.66
CA THR A 355 12.77 -4.37 1.78
C THR A 355 13.54 -3.15 2.28
N MET A 356 14.59 -3.31 3.11
CA MET A 356 15.42 -2.18 3.55
C MET A 356 16.08 -1.40 2.41
N ARG A 357 16.22 -1.98 1.23
CA ARG A 357 16.79 -1.28 0.05
C ARG A 357 15.87 -0.20 -0.50
N ILE A 358 14.59 -0.19 -0.11
CA ILE A 358 13.62 0.79 -0.57
C ILE A 358 14.00 2.23 -0.19
N PHE A 359 14.68 2.41 0.94
CA PHE A 359 15.14 3.72 1.41
C PHE A 359 16.22 4.36 0.52
N THR A 360 16.69 3.67 -0.52
CA THR A 360 17.60 4.24 -1.52
C THR A 360 16.89 4.97 -2.66
N PHE A 361 15.55 4.99 -2.67
CA PHE A 361 14.72 5.62 -3.69
C PHE A 361 14.18 6.98 -3.24
N PRO A 362 14.53 8.10 -3.91
CA PRO A 362 14.10 9.44 -3.50
C PRO A 362 12.58 9.65 -3.49
N ALA A 363 11.84 8.98 -4.36
CA ALA A 363 10.37 9.09 -4.39
C ALA A 363 9.72 8.54 -3.12
N VAL A 364 10.32 7.54 -2.47
CA VAL A 364 9.83 6.99 -1.18
C VAL A 364 10.00 8.02 -0.07
N TRP A 365 11.14 8.70 -0.02
CA TRP A 365 11.38 9.79 0.94
C TRP A 365 10.44 10.97 0.68
N PHE A 366 10.24 11.34 -0.58
CA PHE A 366 9.31 12.39 -0.95
C PHE A 366 7.89 12.07 -0.45
N ALA A 367 7.36 10.89 -0.79
CA ALA A 367 6.01 10.50 -0.37
C ALA A 367 5.91 10.35 1.16
N GLY A 368 6.93 9.78 1.81
CA GLY A 368 6.98 9.63 3.26
C GLY A 368 7.03 10.98 4.01
N LEU A 369 7.75 11.97 3.50
CA LEU A 369 7.79 13.33 4.06
C LEU A 369 6.45 14.05 3.88
N GLN A 370 5.82 13.93 2.70
CA GLN A 370 4.52 14.55 2.43
C GLN A 370 3.44 13.98 3.37
N TRP A 371 3.39 12.65 3.53
CA TRP A 371 2.44 12.00 4.42
C TRP A 371 2.77 12.25 5.90
N GLY A 372 4.07 12.22 6.27
CA GLY A 372 4.52 12.54 7.63
C GLY A 372 4.16 13.95 8.08
N LEU A 373 4.20 14.92 7.17
CA LEU A 373 3.75 16.28 7.44
C LEU A 373 2.27 16.32 7.84
N GLN A 374 1.42 15.52 7.20
CA GLN A 374 0.01 15.47 7.53
C GLN A 374 -0.22 14.93 8.94
N ASN A 375 0.54 13.89 9.34
CA ASN A 375 0.47 13.32 10.68
C ASN A 375 1.03 14.28 11.75
N ILE A 376 2.06 15.07 11.43
CA ILE A 376 2.55 16.14 12.32
C ILE A 376 1.42 17.14 12.57
N ALA A 377 0.82 17.68 11.51
CA ALA A 377 -0.25 18.66 11.65
C ALA A 377 -1.45 18.11 12.42
N LEU A 378 -1.80 16.83 12.18
CA LEU A 378 -2.86 16.13 12.89
C LEU A 378 -2.59 16.10 14.40
N SER A 379 -1.39 15.69 14.81
CA SER A 379 -1.02 15.62 16.24
C SER A 379 -1.10 17.00 16.91
N PHE A 380 -0.61 18.04 16.23
CA PHE A 380 -0.58 19.39 16.82
C PHE A 380 -1.97 20.02 16.93
N TYR A 381 -2.81 19.94 15.89
CA TYR A 381 -4.12 20.55 15.99
C TYR A 381 -5.06 19.77 16.94
N LEU A 382 -4.99 18.44 16.97
CA LEU A 382 -5.76 17.64 17.93
C LEU A 382 -5.36 17.97 19.38
N THR A 383 -4.06 18.09 19.67
CA THR A 383 -3.59 18.51 21.01
C THR A 383 -4.16 19.87 21.38
N VAL A 384 -4.18 20.83 20.46
CA VAL A 384 -4.75 22.17 20.74
C VAL A 384 -6.26 22.12 20.94
N GLU A 385 -7.00 21.34 20.14
CA GLU A 385 -8.44 21.17 20.31
C GLU A 385 -8.80 20.55 21.66
N GLU A 386 -8.07 19.51 22.05
CA GLU A 386 -8.39 18.70 23.22
C GLU A 386 -7.82 19.23 24.54
N ASP A 387 -6.82 20.13 24.50
CA ASP A 387 -6.18 20.73 25.68
C ASP A 387 -6.54 22.21 25.83
N TYR A 388 -6.38 23.02 24.77
CA TYR A 388 -6.60 24.48 24.84
C TYR A 388 -8.06 24.90 24.71
N TRP A 389 -8.87 24.26 23.83
CA TRP A 389 -10.24 24.68 23.58
C TRP A 389 -11.21 24.25 24.67
N ILE A 390 -10.85 23.29 25.52
CA ILE A 390 -11.59 22.95 26.74
C ILE A 390 -11.41 24.02 27.80
N GLY A 391 -10.28 24.70 27.83
CA GLY A 391 -9.96 25.80 28.74
C GLY A 391 -10.52 27.16 28.32
N PRO A 392 -10.34 28.20 29.21
CA PRO A 392 -10.67 29.58 28.85
C PRO A 392 -9.82 30.09 27.67
N PRO A 393 -10.34 30.93 26.77
CA PRO A 393 -11.68 31.55 26.78
C PRO A 393 -12.81 30.69 26.21
N TRP A 394 -12.50 29.56 25.61
CA TRP A 394 -13.42 28.74 24.82
C TRP A 394 -14.39 27.93 25.70
N ASN A 395 -13.90 27.22 26.70
CA ASN A 395 -14.66 26.34 27.60
C ASN A 395 -15.59 25.37 26.85
N TYR A 396 -15.08 24.74 25.78
CA TYR A 396 -15.84 23.78 24.99
C TYR A 396 -16.01 22.46 25.76
N SER A 397 -17.17 21.80 25.57
CA SER A 397 -17.36 20.43 26.04
C SER A 397 -16.65 19.43 25.11
N ASP A 398 -16.47 18.19 25.58
CA ASP A 398 -15.86 17.12 24.78
C ASP A 398 -16.57 16.91 23.43
N ALA A 399 -17.91 16.98 23.41
CA ALA A 399 -18.68 16.90 22.17
C ALA A 399 -18.47 18.12 21.26
N ALA A 400 -18.33 19.33 21.84
CA ALA A 400 -18.07 20.54 21.04
C ALA A 400 -16.67 20.47 20.39
N VAL A 401 -15.66 20.01 21.12
CA VAL A 401 -14.32 19.74 20.58
C VAL A 401 -14.38 18.68 19.49
N GLY A 402 -15.06 17.57 19.71
CA GLY A 402 -15.27 16.55 18.68
C GLY A 402 -15.88 17.10 17.40
N ASN A 403 -16.85 18.04 17.50
CA ASN A 403 -17.48 18.68 16.34
C ASN A 403 -16.53 19.58 15.53
N MET A 404 -15.40 20.04 16.10
CA MET A 404 -14.39 20.81 15.38
C MET A 404 -13.73 20.00 14.25
N ASN A 405 -13.82 18.69 14.28
CA ASN A 405 -13.33 17.83 13.21
C ASN A 405 -14.24 17.80 11.95
N ILE A 406 -15.46 18.34 12.01
CA ILE A 406 -16.38 18.38 10.84
C ILE A 406 -15.81 19.22 9.69
N PRO A 407 -15.30 20.43 9.88
CA PRO A 407 -14.64 21.19 8.81
C PRO A 407 -13.46 20.48 8.19
N CYS A 408 -12.62 19.77 9.00
CA CYS A 408 -11.53 18.96 8.50
C CYS A 408 -12.04 17.84 7.59
N LEU A 409 -13.10 17.15 7.99
CA LEU A 409 -13.75 16.11 7.20
C LEU A 409 -14.25 16.64 5.85
N ILE A 410 -14.94 17.79 5.85
CA ILE A 410 -15.43 18.42 4.62
C ILE A 410 -14.26 18.81 3.71
N GLY A 411 -13.24 19.45 4.27
CA GLY A 411 -12.04 19.83 3.54
C GLY A 411 -11.33 18.62 2.92
N SER A 412 -11.20 17.54 3.68
CA SER A 412 -10.51 16.32 3.22
C SER A 412 -11.28 15.58 2.12
N ILE A 413 -12.61 15.55 2.18
CA ILE A 413 -13.45 14.99 1.08
C ILE A 413 -13.19 15.76 -0.22
N ILE A 414 -13.13 17.09 -0.16
CA ILE A 414 -12.83 17.95 -1.31
C ILE A 414 -11.39 17.69 -1.79
N GLY A 415 -10.43 17.55 -0.85
CA GLY A 415 -9.03 17.25 -1.15
C GLY A 415 -8.84 15.90 -1.83
N CYS A 416 -9.48 14.84 -1.35
CA CYS A 416 -9.45 13.50 -1.95
C CYS A 416 -10.10 13.47 -3.34
N PHE A 417 -11.21 14.20 -3.53
CA PHE A 417 -11.83 14.31 -4.85
C PHE A 417 -10.89 15.01 -5.85
N TYR A 418 -10.22 16.06 -5.41
CA TYR A 418 -9.25 16.78 -6.23
C TYR A 418 -7.99 15.96 -6.50
N GLY A 419 -7.38 15.34 -5.49
CA GLY A 419 -6.18 14.50 -5.60
C GLY A 419 -6.42 13.21 -6.36
N GLY A 420 -7.55 12.54 -6.16
CA GLY A 420 -7.90 11.28 -6.81
C GLY A 420 -8.52 11.48 -8.19
N TYR A 421 -9.84 11.70 -8.24
CA TYR A 421 -10.59 11.73 -9.49
C TYR A 421 -10.14 12.82 -10.46
N CYS A 422 -9.96 14.05 -9.98
CA CYS A 422 -9.53 15.15 -10.87
C CYS A 422 -8.11 14.91 -11.38
N SER A 423 -7.23 14.32 -10.57
CA SER A 423 -5.86 14.02 -10.98
C SER A 423 -5.81 12.96 -12.09
N ASP A 424 -6.63 11.90 -12.03
CA ASP A 424 -6.70 10.90 -13.10
C ASP A 424 -7.15 11.52 -14.43
N LYS A 425 -8.15 12.40 -14.39
CA LYS A 425 -8.60 13.13 -15.59
C LYS A 425 -7.52 14.08 -16.13
N PHE A 426 -6.80 14.75 -15.22
CA PHE A 426 -5.71 15.65 -15.59
C PHE A 426 -4.55 14.87 -16.25
N ILE A 427 -4.18 13.70 -15.72
CA ILE A 427 -3.13 12.85 -16.32
C ILE A 427 -3.52 12.39 -17.72
N LEU A 428 -4.75 11.91 -17.92
CA LEU A 428 -5.24 11.50 -19.23
C LEU A 428 -5.20 12.68 -20.23
N TRP A 429 -5.56 13.88 -19.79
CA TRP A 429 -5.48 15.09 -20.60
C TRP A 429 -4.04 15.46 -20.95
N MET A 430 -3.12 15.40 -19.98
CA MET A 430 -1.69 15.65 -20.19
C MET A 430 -1.06 14.60 -21.11
N ALA A 431 -1.38 13.31 -20.93
CA ALA A 431 -0.89 12.23 -21.78
C ALA A 431 -1.31 12.42 -23.24
N LYS A 432 -2.56 12.83 -23.51
CA LYS A 432 -3.01 13.17 -24.87
C LYS A 432 -2.18 14.30 -25.50
N ARG A 433 -1.80 15.31 -24.71
CA ARG A 433 -0.92 16.39 -25.17
C ARG A 433 0.54 15.97 -25.35
N ASN A 434 0.96 14.96 -24.60
CA ASN A 434 2.31 14.39 -24.62
C ASN A 434 2.40 13.15 -25.55
N LYS A 435 1.75 13.18 -26.71
CA LYS A 435 1.79 12.12 -27.74
C LYS A 435 1.38 10.73 -27.21
N GLY A 436 0.44 10.69 -26.30
CA GLY A 436 -0.05 9.45 -25.70
C GLY A 436 0.81 8.89 -24.55
N ILE A 437 1.90 9.57 -24.17
CA ILE A 437 2.83 9.13 -23.14
C ILE A 437 2.44 9.77 -21.79
N MET A 438 2.18 8.95 -20.80
CA MET A 438 1.99 9.32 -19.41
C MET A 438 3.36 9.40 -18.69
N GLU A 439 3.55 10.42 -17.87
CA GLU A 439 4.66 10.54 -16.93
C GLU A 439 4.11 10.70 -15.50
N ALA A 440 4.71 10.02 -14.53
CA ALA A 440 4.25 10.05 -13.13
C ALA A 440 4.27 11.48 -12.55
N GLU A 441 5.19 12.32 -13.00
CA GLU A 441 5.38 13.72 -12.55
C GLU A 441 4.17 14.61 -12.86
N PHE A 442 3.29 14.25 -13.79
CA PHE A 442 2.10 15.06 -14.11
C PHE A 442 1.17 15.23 -12.90
N ARG A 443 1.13 14.26 -11.98
CA ARG A 443 0.35 14.36 -10.73
C ARG A 443 0.84 15.50 -9.84
N LEU A 444 2.15 15.73 -9.81
CA LEU A 444 2.75 16.71 -8.92
C LEU A 444 2.38 18.17 -9.26
N TYR A 445 1.95 18.43 -10.49
CA TYR A 445 1.44 19.77 -10.86
C TYR A 445 0.20 20.17 -10.07
N LEU A 446 -0.59 19.20 -9.63
CA LEU A 446 -1.79 19.47 -8.82
C LEU A 446 -1.46 19.76 -7.35
N MET A 447 -0.24 19.46 -6.88
CA MET A 447 0.21 19.80 -5.53
C MET A 447 0.26 21.33 -5.28
N VAL A 448 0.33 22.15 -6.34
CA VAL A 448 0.45 23.62 -6.23
C VAL A 448 -0.66 24.23 -5.37
N LEU A 449 -1.87 23.71 -5.45
CA LEU A 449 -2.99 24.20 -4.65
C LEU A 449 -2.80 23.87 -3.17
N CYS A 450 -2.28 22.67 -2.87
CA CYS A 450 -2.00 22.22 -1.53
C CYS A 450 -0.88 23.03 -0.86
N VAL A 451 0.17 23.37 -1.64
CA VAL A 451 1.31 24.21 -1.17
C VAL A 451 0.84 25.55 -0.59
N VAL A 452 -0.27 26.10 -1.08
CA VAL A 452 -0.80 27.39 -0.62
C VAL A 452 -1.83 27.21 0.49
N ILE A 453 -2.80 26.32 0.29
CA ILE A 453 -3.98 26.20 1.17
C ILE A 453 -3.61 25.62 2.53
N PHE A 454 -2.77 24.58 2.57
CA PHE A 454 -2.46 23.88 3.81
C PHE A 454 -1.66 24.74 4.81
N PRO A 455 -0.53 25.38 4.45
CA PRO A 455 0.17 26.26 5.37
C PRO A 455 -0.69 27.46 5.84
N LEU A 456 -1.53 28.00 4.95
CA LEU A 456 -2.48 29.06 5.31
C LEU A 456 -3.46 28.56 6.39
N GLY A 457 -3.94 27.32 6.28
CA GLY A 457 -4.76 26.69 7.30
C GLY A 457 -4.05 26.60 8.64
N MET A 458 -2.78 26.15 8.66
CA MET A 458 -1.96 26.07 9.88
C MET A 458 -1.79 27.43 10.55
N TRP A 459 -1.44 28.47 9.77
CA TRP A 459 -1.27 29.82 10.31
C TRP A 459 -2.59 30.39 10.86
N LEU A 460 -3.70 30.27 10.12
CA LEU A 460 -4.99 30.80 10.55
C LEU A 460 -5.51 30.09 11.81
N PHE A 461 -5.34 28.77 11.89
CA PHE A 461 -5.77 27.99 13.06
C PHE A 461 -4.95 28.36 14.31
N GLY A 462 -3.62 28.34 14.21
CA GLY A 462 -2.77 28.60 15.36
C GLY A 462 -2.84 30.04 15.85
N ILE A 463 -2.82 31.04 14.95
CA ILE A 463 -2.97 32.45 15.31
C ILE A 463 -4.38 32.70 15.85
N GLY A 464 -5.41 32.10 15.26
CA GLY A 464 -6.79 32.22 15.70
C GLY A 464 -7.02 31.66 17.09
N SER A 465 -6.48 30.47 17.37
CA SER A 465 -6.55 29.84 18.68
C SER A 465 -5.76 30.63 19.73
N ALA A 466 -4.56 31.15 19.41
CA ALA A 466 -3.77 31.95 20.34
C ALA A 466 -4.40 33.32 20.67
N LYS A 467 -5.14 33.93 19.72
CA LYS A 467 -5.77 35.25 19.88
C LYS A 467 -7.23 35.19 20.27
N GLY A 468 -7.78 33.99 20.43
CA GLY A 468 -9.20 33.81 20.75
C GLY A 468 -10.15 34.32 19.65
N TRP A 469 -9.83 34.02 18.37
CA TRP A 469 -10.70 34.42 17.28
C TRP A 469 -11.99 33.60 17.27
N ASP A 470 -13.10 34.31 17.09
CA ASP A 470 -14.42 33.67 16.98
C ASP A 470 -14.66 33.02 15.61
N TRP A 471 -15.75 32.23 15.56
CA TRP A 471 -16.28 31.73 14.31
C TRP A 471 -16.36 32.85 13.24
N PRO A 472 -16.03 32.64 11.92
CA PRO A 472 -15.78 31.33 11.30
C PRO A 472 -14.31 31.01 11.06
N VAL A 473 -13.36 31.88 11.41
CA VAL A 473 -11.95 31.77 10.93
C VAL A 473 -11.26 30.47 11.33
N PRO A 474 -11.26 30.01 12.60
CA PRO A 474 -10.62 28.76 12.97
C PRO A 474 -11.21 27.53 12.25
N TYR A 475 -12.51 27.53 12.01
CA TYR A 475 -13.20 26.43 11.33
C TYR A 475 -12.87 26.37 9.82
N VAL A 476 -12.74 27.51 9.16
CA VAL A 476 -12.25 27.59 7.78
C VAL A 476 -10.80 27.11 7.70
N ALA A 477 -9.98 27.47 8.70
CA ALA A 477 -8.61 27.01 8.81
C ALA A 477 -8.51 25.48 8.92
N LEU A 478 -9.36 24.88 9.76
CA LEU A 478 -9.47 23.41 9.89
C LEU A 478 -9.90 22.77 8.56
N GLY A 479 -10.82 23.39 7.81
CA GLY A 479 -11.18 22.95 6.47
C GLY A 479 -9.99 22.97 5.49
N PHE A 480 -9.12 23.96 5.59
CA PHE A 480 -7.89 24.05 4.77
C PHE A 480 -6.86 22.97 5.16
N ILE A 481 -6.71 22.67 6.46
CA ILE A 481 -5.88 21.59 6.96
C ILE A 481 -6.42 20.25 6.44
N GLY A 482 -7.71 19.99 6.56
CA GLY A 482 -8.35 18.80 6.03
C GLY A 482 -8.17 18.65 4.51
N PHE A 483 -8.34 19.73 3.73
CA PHE A 483 -8.09 19.70 2.29
C PHE A 483 -6.65 19.26 1.97
N GLY A 484 -5.68 19.80 2.69
CA GLY A 484 -4.28 19.42 2.53
C GLY A 484 -4.04 17.96 2.85
N TYR A 485 -4.63 17.45 3.93
CA TYR A 485 -4.52 16.05 4.34
C TYR A 485 -4.99 15.11 3.21
N GLY A 486 -6.18 15.33 2.66
CA GLY A 486 -6.71 14.52 1.56
C GLY A 486 -5.92 14.68 0.25
N CYS A 487 -5.60 15.92 -0.13
CA CYS A 487 -4.96 16.22 -1.41
C CYS A 487 -3.49 15.78 -1.46
N ALA A 488 -2.66 16.21 -0.50
CA ALA A 488 -1.23 15.90 -0.50
C ALA A 488 -0.97 14.43 -0.22
N GLY A 489 -1.77 13.83 0.66
CA GLY A 489 -1.70 12.39 0.96
C GLY A 489 -1.90 11.57 -0.31
N ASP A 490 -3.02 11.78 -1.01
CA ASP A 490 -3.36 11.01 -2.21
C ASP A 490 -2.34 11.23 -3.34
N LEU A 491 -2.03 12.48 -3.68
CA LEU A 491 -1.11 12.78 -4.79
C LEU A 491 0.31 12.22 -4.56
N SER A 492 0.81 12.24 -3.33
CA SER A 492 2.17 11.75 -3.03
C SER A 492 2.27 10.22 -3.09
N ILE A 493 1.28 9.51 -2.56
CA ILE A 493 1.21 8.05 -2.60
C ILE A 493 1.02 7.57 -4.04
N THR A 494 0.10 8.19 -4.76
CA THR A 494 -0.19 7.81 -6.15
C THR A 494 1.00 8.12 -7.07
N TYR A 495 1.72 9.24 -6.83
CA TYR A 495 2.98 9.52 -7.54
C TYR A 495 4.01 8.40 -7.34
N LEU A 496 4.16 7.89 -6.11
CA LEU A 496 5.08 6.78 -5.82
C LEU A 496 4.64 5.51 -6.54
N ALA A 497 3.35 5.16 -6.49
CA ALA A 497 2.79 3.98 -7.15
C ALA A 497 2.98 4.04 -8.67
N ASP A 498 2.75 5.21 -9.28
CA ASP A 498 2.95 5.41 -10.70
C ASP A 498 4.44 5.41 -11.08
N SER A 499 5.33 5.90 -10.21
CA SER A 499 6.79 5.96 -10.47
C SER A 499 7.46 4.59 -10.47
N TYR A 500 7.02 3.68 -9.59
CA TYR A 500 7.62 2.34 -9.40
C TYR A 500 6.55 1.27 -9.21
N PRO A 501 5.80 0.94 -10.27
CA PRO A 501 4.60 0.10 -10.16
C PRO A 501 4.86 -1.33 -9.73
N ASP A 502 6.04 -1.90 -10.04
CA ASP A 502 6.35 -3.29 -9.66
C ASP A 502 6.89 -3.44 -8.23
N MET A 503 7.11 -2.32 -7.49
CA MET A 503 7.54 -2.36 -6.09
C MET A 503 6.65 -1.52 -5.18
N VAL A 504 5.34 -1.48 -5.47
CA VAL A 504 4.39 -0.66 -4.71
C VAL A 504 4.33 -1.06 -3.24
N LEU A 505 4.26 -2.36 -2.92
CA LEU A 505 4.20 -2.82 -1.53
C LEU A 505 5.40 -2.33 -0.73
N GLU A 506 6.60 -2.60 -1.23
CA GLU A 506 7.83 -2.22 -0.54
C GLU A 506 7.95 -0.68 -0.46
N GLY A 507 7.52 0.01 -1.53
CA GLY A 507 7.44 1.48 -1.55
C GLY A 507 6.55 2.03 -0.46
N MET A 508 5.34 1.50 -0.30
CA MET A 508 4.38 1.90 0.74
C MET A 508 4.88 1.55 2.15
N VAL A 509 5.55 0.41 2.31
CA VAL A 509 6.24 0.09 3.58
C VAL A 509 7.30 1.13 3.92
N GLY A 510 8.09 1.57 2.95
CA GLY A 510 9.06 2.64 3.14
C GLY A 510 8.41 3.97 3.53
N VAL A 511 7.31 4.33 2.87
CA VAL A 511 6.50 5.51 3.23
C VAL A 511 5.99 5.38 4.66
N ALA A 512 5.41 4.23 5.06
CA ALA A 512 4.90 3.99 6.39
C ALA A 512 5.99 4.17 7.48
N VAL A 513 7.18 3.64 7.26
CA VAL A 513 8.30 3.80 8.21
C VAL A 513 8.74 5.26 8.32
N ILE A 514 8.89 5.96 7.20
CA ILE A 514 9.35 7.36 7.20
C ILE A 514 8.29 8.26 7.85
N ASN A 515 7.04 8.17 7.41
CA ASN A 515 5.98 9.04 7.89
C ASN A 515 5.77 8.88 9.40
N ASN A 516 5.65 7.63 9.86
CA ASN A 516 5.37 7.33 11.26
C ASN A 516 6.59 7.59 12.18
N SER A 517 7.82 7.44 11.67
CA SER A 517 9.03 7.84 12.43
C SER A 517 9.07 9.35 12.65
N ILE A 518 8.74 10.14 11.62
CA ILE A 518 8.66 11.60 11.71
C ILE A 518 7.52 12.00 12.65
N ALA A 519 6.32 11.43 12.44
CA ALA A 519 5.18 11.68 13.32
C ALA A 519 5.50 11.38 14.78
N THR A 520 6.16 10.26 15.08
CA THR A 520 6.61 9.91 16.43
C THR A 520 7.46 11.03 17.06
N ILE A 521 8.50 11.49 16.35
CA ILE A 521 9.41 12.53 16.86
C ILE A 521 8.63 13.79 17.19
N PHE A 522 7.81 14.27 16.27
CA PHE A 522 7.05 15.50 16.45
C PHE A 522 5.94 15.36 17.49
N THR A 523 5.29 14.20 17.62
CA THR A 523 4.28 13.97 18.64
C THR A 523 4.87 13.95 20.05
N PHE A 524 6.06 13.39 20.26
CA PHE A 524 6.75 13.47 21.55
C PHE A 524 7.17 14.90 21.93
N VAL A 525 7.40 15.76 20.96
CA VAL A 525 7.80 17.17 21.18
C VAL A 525 6.59 18.10 21.21
N CYS A 526 5.41 17.63 20.80
CA CYS A 526 4.22 18.45 20.54
C CYS A 526 3.87 19.37 21.72
N SER A 527 3.59 18.81 22.90
CA SER A 527 3.23 19.58 24.09
C SER A 527 4.32 20.61 24.45
N TYR A 528 5.60 20.18 24.50
CA TYR A 528 6.71 21.09 24.82
C TYR A 528 6.84 22.23 23.83
N TRP A 529 6.60 22.00 22.56
CA TRP A 529 6.70 23.05 21.53
C TRP A 529 5.51 24.00 21.60
N ILE A 530 4.30 23.52 21.84
CA ILE A 530 3.11 24.34 22.06
C ILE A 530 3.30 25.24 23.30
N ASP A 531 3.90 24.74 24.39
CA ASP A 531 4.16 25.49 25.62
C ASP A 531 5.15 26.64 25.44
N THR A 532 6.01 26.61 24.42
CA THR A 532 6.90 27.76 24.11
C THR A 532 6.13 28.97 23.57
N GLY A 533 4.91 28.76 23.07
CA GLY A 533 4.03 29.77 22.53
C GLY A 533 3.20 29.24 21.37
N LEU A 534 1.89 29.10 21.58
CA LEU A 534 0.97 28.53 20.60
C LEU A 534 1.05 29.21 19.22
N GLN A 535 1.06 30.56 19.22
CA GLN A 535 1.13 31.33 17.96
C GLN A 535 2.43 31.05 17.19
N ASP A 536 3.57 31.10 17.87
CA ASP A 536 4.87 30.95 17.25
C ASP A 536 5.08 29.52 16.74
N CYS A 537 4.66 28.54 17.52
CA CYS A 537 4.68 27.12 17.13
C CYS A 537 3.92 26.90 15.81
N PHE A 538 2.71 27.40 15.65
CA PHE A 538 1.94 27.23 14.42
C PHE A 538 2.45 28.08 13.25
N ILE A 539 3.10 29.20 13.49
CA ILE A 539 3.80 29.94 12.44
C ILE A 539 4.98 29.09 11.91
N GLU A 540 5.78 28.51 12.80
CA GLU A 540 6.90 27.65 12.44
C GLU A 540 6.45 26.38 11.73
N LEU A 541 5.39 25.73 12.22
CA LEU A 541 4.75 24.57 11.56
C LEU A 541 4.22 24.91 10.16
N GLY A 542 3.60 26.07 9.99
CA GLY A 542 3.14 26.52 8.69
C GLY A 542 4.28 26.77 7.71
N VAL A 543 5.40 27.36 8.18
CA VAL A 543 6.63 27.50 7.37
C VAL A 543 7.22 26.14 7.02
N LEU A 544 7.34 25.23 8.01
CA LEU A 544 7.81 23.85 7.77
C LEU A 544 6.93 23.13 6.73
N SER A 545 5.61 23.29 6.86
CA SER A 545 4.62 22.72 5.93
C SER A 545 4.82 23.26 4.52
N PHE A 546 5.00 24.56 4.37
CA PHE A 546 5.28 25.18 3.08
C PHE A 546 6.55 24.63 2.44
N VAL A 547 7.64 24.52 3.21
CA VAL A 547 8.93 23.99 2.72
C VAL A 547 8.80 22.53 2.28
N ILE A 548 8.16 21.68 3.08
CA ILE A 548 8.00 20.25 2.73
C ILE A 548 7.10 20.09 1.50
N LEU A 549 5.98 20.81 1.42
CA LEU A 549 5.09 20.74 0.26
C LEU A 549 5.77 21.29 -1.01
N MET A 550 6.61 22.31 -0.89
CA MET A 550 7.41 22.85 -1.99
C MET A 550 8.40 21.84 -2.57
N LEU A 551 8.76 20.76 -1.89
CA LEU A 551 9.56 19.68 -2.46
C LEU A 551 8.87 19.01 -3.68
N SER A 552 7.56 19.23 -3.86
CA SER A 552 6.86 18.81 -5.06
C SER A 552 7.37 19.48 -6.34
N LEU A 553 7.87 20.72 -6.27
CA LEU A 553 8.42 21.41 -7.44
C LEU A 553 9.70 20.76 -7.97
N PRO A 554 10.77 20.56 -7.17
CA PRO A 554 11.96 19.85 -7.63
C PRO A 554 11.63 18.42 -8.08
N MET A 555 10.68 17.73 -7.43
CA MET A 555 10.25 16.41 -7.88
C MET A 555 9.49 16.46 -9.22
N ALA A 556 8.68 17.48 -9.48
CA ALA A 556 8.01 17.67 -10.75
C ALA A 556 8.98 17.97 -11.90
N VAL A 557 10.09 18.69 -11.64
CA VAL A 557 11.08 19.07 -12.65
C VAL A 557 12.13 17.96 -12.84
N TRP A 558 12.64 17.39 -11.78
CA TRP A 558 13.77 16.44 -11.81
C TRP A 558 13.35 14.99 -11.48
N GLY A 559 12.08 14.71 -11.24
CA GLY A 559 11.59 13.36 -10.94
C GLY A 559 11.97 12.34 -12.01
N LYS A 560 11.79 12.68 -13.28
CA LYS A 560 12.22 11.82 -14.40
C LYS A 560 13.73 11.54 -14.38
N GLN A 561 14.55 12.54 -14.06
CA GLN A 561 16.00 12.36 -13.91
C GLN A 561 16.33 11.47 -12.71
N SER A 562 15.62 11.63 -11.61
CA SER A 562 15.75 10.77 -10.41
C SER A 562 15.43 9.31 -10.74
N ARG A 563 14.36 9.05 -11.49
CA ARG A 563 13.99 7.69 -11.94
C ARG A 563 15.05 7.09 -12.87
N ARG A 564 15.63 7.88 -13.79
CA ARG A 564 16.77 7.46 -14.63
C ARG A 564 18.00 7.09 -13.78
N TRP A 565 18.31 7.88 -12.77
CA TRP A 565 19.43 7.60 -11.86
C TRP A 565 19.21 6.34 -11.01
N THR A 566 17.98 6.05 -10.62
CA THR A 566 17.63 4.87 -9.83
C THR A 566 17.29 3.63 -10.66
N LEU A 567 17.23 3.72 -12.00
CA LEU A 567 16.82 2.62 -12.89
C LEU A 567 17.62 1.34 -12.65
N GLY A 568 18.96 1.44 -12.56
CA GLY A 568 19.81 0.27 -12.30
C GLY A 568 19.54 -0.37 -10.94
N ARG A 569 19.24 0.43 -9.92
CA ARG A 569 18.83 -0.06 -8.59
C ARG A 569 17.46 -0.74 -8.63
N TYR A 570 16.53 -0.17 -9.38
CA TYR A 570 15.18 -0.71 -9.57
C TYR A 570 15.22 -2.09 -10.24
N ILE A 571 15.93 -2.22 -11.35
CA ILE A 571 16.10 -3.51 -12.05
C ILE A 571 16.78 -4.54 -11.14
N THR A 572 17.80 -4.12 -10.40
CA THR A 572 18.50 -5.01 -9.44
C THR A 572 17.56 -5.43 -8.31
N PHE A 573 16.73 -4.50 -7.81
CA PHE A 573 15.74 -4.77 -6.77
C PHE A 573 14.73 -5.84 -7.23
N LEU A 574 14.15 -5.66 -8.41
CA LEU A 574 13.18 -6.62 -8.98
C LEU A 574 13.84 -7.99 -9.22
N ARG A 575 15.02 -8.02 -9.82
CA ARG A 575 15.74 -9.28 -10.08
C ARG A 575 16.02 -10.09 -8.80
N ILE A 576 16.40 -9.41 -7.70
CA ILE A 576 16.64 -10.08 -6.43
C ILE A 576 15.32 -10.59 -5.85
N ARG A 577 14.24 -9.77 -5.92
CA ARG A 577 12.92 -10.17 -5.45
C ARG A 577 12.40 -11.39 -6.23
N ASP A 578 12.47 -11.35 -7.54
CA ASP A 578 11.98 -12.42 -8.42
C ASP A 578 12.84 -13.70 -8.24
N GLY A 579 14.15 -13.56 -7.99
CA GLY A 579 15.01 -14.66 -7.60
C GLY A 579 14.70 -15.28 -6.22
N MET A 580 13.94 -14.58 -5.36
CA MET A 580 13.41 -15.15 -4.11
C MET A 580 12.07 -15.86 -4.35
N ASP A 581 11.41 -15.58 -5.47
CA ASP A 581 10.13 -16.15 -5.89
C ASP A 581 10.30 -17.39 -6.80
N GLY A 582 11.53 -17.60 -7.35
CA GLY A 582 11.91 -18.71 -8.24
C GLY A 582 12.32 -20.01 -7.55
#